data_a574df7d7271cfd2c3962ea4f6a967b6
#
_entry.id   a574df7d7271cfd2c3962ea4f6a967b6
#
_cell.length_a   1.000
_cell.length_b   1.000
_cell.length_c   1.000
_cell.angle_alpha   90.00
_cell.angle_beta   90.00
_cell.angle_gamma   90.00
#
_symmetry.space_group_name_H-M   'P 1'
#
loop_
_entity.id
_entity.type
_entity.pdbx_description
1 polymer ?
#
loop_
_entity_poly.entity_id
_entity_poly.type
_entity_poly.pdbx_seq_one_letter_code
_entity_poly.pdbx_strand_id
1 'polypeptide(L)'
;MSSPSLDDLRAILAAYKRLVDASWPDLHPSMRDRARLWATTSAQSLAIELAELVQQSSAEGSAVRVFWKIGPKFEFGGVNRQFAMDAGFANPAELVGLTDFDPRLPWRPQAAKYRADDEAVVASKTARLGIIERQKGPTGEITWVRVAKAPILHANGDAVGVLGIYEVLDPAIARKLAVEQMKRPPV
;
A
#
# COMPACT_ATOMS: atom_id res chain seq x y z
N MET A 1 2.57 -13.61 13.88
CA MET A 1 3.21 -12.26 13.96
C MET A 1 2.87 -11.62 15.29
N SER A 2 3.82 -10.92 15.94
CA SER A 2 3.53 -10.08 17.10
C SER A 2 2.70 -8.86 16.67
N SER A 3 1.88 -8.31 17.58
CA SER A 3 1.17 -7.04 17.31
C SER A 3 2.18 -5.94 16.98
N PRO A 4 1.83 -5.01 16.07
CA PRO A 4 2.70 -3.89 15.73
C PRO A 4 3.05 -3.06 16.97
N SER A 5 4.30 -2.64 17.08
CA SER A 5 4.74 -1.72 18.13
C SER A 5 4.14 -0.31 17.93
N LEU A 6 4.27 0.54 18.95
CA LEU A 6 3.87 1.95 18.84
C LEU A 6 4.61 2.66 17.70
N ASP A 7 5.89 2.37 17.53
CA ASP A 7 6.72 2.97 16.48
C ASP A 7 6.33 2.45 15.09
N ASP A 8 5.98 1.15 14.96
CA ASP A 8 5.44 0.60 13.72
C ASP A 8 4.14 1.30 13.32
N LEU A 9 3.20 1.45 14.24
CA LEU A 9 1.90 2.10 13.98
C LEU A 9 2.08 3.55 13.53
N ARG A 10 2.95 4.31 14.19
CA ARG A 10 3.27 5.69 13.79
C ARG A 10 3.88 5.75 12.41
N ALA A 11 4.82 4.85 12.12
CA ALA A 11 5.52 4.78 10.84
C ALA A 11 4.56 4.41 9.69
N ILE A 12 3.64 3.45 9.91
CA ILE A 12 2.62 3.05 8.94
C ILE A 12 1.67 4.23 8.65
N LEU A 13 1.16 4.90 9.71
CA LEU A 13 0.27 6.06 9.57
C LEU A 13 0.96 7.22 8.84
N ALA A 14 2.24 7.48 9.12
CA ALA A 14 3.02 8.51 8.44
C ALA A 14 3.22 8.18 6.94
N ALA A 15 3.50 6.92 6.61
CA ALA A 15 3.61 6.46 5.23
C ALA A 15 2.27 6.57 4.50
N TYR A 16 1.17 6.16 5.15
CA TYR A 16 -0.19 6.29 4.62
C TYR A 16 -0.53 7.76 4.30
N LYS A 17 -0.33 8.65 5.27
CA LYS A 17 -0.56 10.09 5.08
C LYS A 17 0.24 10.64 3.91
N ARG A 18 1.52 10.28 3.79
CA ARG A 18 2.40 10.73 2.70
C ARG A 18 1.82 10.39 1.34
N LEU A 19 1.32 9.17 1.15
CA LEU A 19 0.74 8.74 -0.13
C LEU A 19 -0.62 9.39 -0.40
N VAL A 20 -1.47 9.52 0.63
CA VAL A 20 -2.78 10.19 0.50
C VAL A 20 -2.60 11.65 0.10
N ASP A 21 -1.76 12.39 0.82
CA ASP A 21 -1.49 13.81 0.51
C ASP A 21 -0.93 13.99 -0.91
N ALA A 22 -0.08 13.05 -1.36
CA ALA A 22 0.59 13.16 -2.66
C ALA A 22 -0.26 12.75 -3.87
N SER A 23 -1.19 11.79 -3.70
CA SER A 23 -1.86 11.15 -4.84
C SER A 23 -3.39 11.07 -4.71
N TRP A 24 -3.93 11.12 -3.49
CA TRP A 24 -5.37 11.04 -3.21
C TRP A 24 -5.80 12.04 -2.11
N PRO A 25 -5.56 13.36 -2.29
CA PRO A 25 -5.77 14.35 -1.23
C PRO A 25 -7.23 14.45 -0.75
N ASP A 26 -8.17 14.07 -1.60
CA ASP A 26 -9.60 14.11 -1.30
C ASP A 26 -10.10 12.86 -0.57
N LEU A 27 -9.27 11.81 -0.43
CA LEU A 27 -9.65 10.57 0.23
C LEU A 27 -9.98 10.79 1.71
N HIS A 28 -9.22 11.65 2.39
CA HIS A 28 -9.42 12.01 3.79
C HIS A 28 -9.12 13.51 4.02
N PRO A 29 -10.10 14.39 3.80
CA PRO A 29 -9.89 15.84 3.96
C PRO A 29 -9.37 16.28 5.33
N SER A 30 -9.73 15.52 6.39
CA SER A 30 -9.30 15.79 7.77
C SER A 30 -7.94 15.18 8.15
N MET A 31 -7.21 14.56 7.20
CA MET A 31 -5.96 13.82 7.50
C MET A 31 -4.92 14.66 8.23
N ARG A 32 -4.81 15.96 7.91
CA ARG A 32 -3.86 16.86 8.59
C ARG A 32 -4.16 17.01 10.08
N ASP A 33 -5.42 17.14 10.45
CA ASP A 33 -5.83 17.33 11.84
C ASP A 33 -5.72 16.03 12.62
N ARG A 34 -6.10 14.91 12.03
CA ARG A 34 -5.90 13.57 12.59
C ARG A 34 -4.42 13.31 12.89
N ALA A 35 -3.53 13.60 11.95
CA ALA A 35 -2.09 13.34 12.08
C ALA A 35 -1.43 14.11 13.23
N ARG A 36 -1.95 15.28 13.62
CA ARG A 36 -1.43 16.04 14.77
C ARG A 36 -1.53 15.28 16.09
N LEU A 37 -2.50 14.39 16.21
CA LEU A 37 -2.75 13.63 17.44
C LEU A 37 -1.85 12.39 17.55
N TRP A 38 -1.30 11.89 16.44
CA TRP A 38 -0.58 10.61 16.44
C TRP A 38 0.67 10.60 17.33
N ALA A 39 1.33 11.74 17.51
CA ALA A 39 2.52 11.85 18.35
C ALA A 39 2.24 11.59 19.84
N THR A 40 1.03 11.89 20.31
CA THR A 40 0.63 11.83 21.73
C THR A 40 -0.33 10.70 22.06
N THR A 41 -0.71 9.89 21.06
CA THR A 41 -1.74 8.87 21.18
C THR A 41 -1.16 7.51 21.55
N SER A 42 -1.90 6.69 22.32
CA SER A 42 -1.50 5.35 22.71
C SER A 42 -1.45 4.38 21.51
N ALA A 43 -0.71 3.26 21.66
CA ALA A 43 -0.65 2.23 20.62
C ALA A 43 -2.04 1.66 20.28
N GLN A 44 -2.89 1.43 21.28
CA GLN A 44 -4.26 0.94 21.06
C GLN A 44 -5.08 1.94 20.23
N SER A 45 -5.03 3.23 20.56
CA SER A 45 -5.76 4.25 19.80
C SER A 45 -5.21 4.42 18.38
N LEU A 46 -3.88 4.30 18.17
CA LEU A 46 -3.30 4.34 16.83
C LEU A 46 -3.67 3.11 15.99
N ALA A 47 -3.80 1.94 16.61
CA ALA A 47 -4.27 0.74 15.91
C ALA A 47 -5.72 0.90 15.44
N ILE A 48 -6.59 1.48 16.29
CA ILE A 48 -7.97 1.81 15.92
C ILE A 48 -7.99 2.85 14.79
N GLU A 49 -7.22 3.91 14.92
CA GLU A 49 -7.09 4.97 13.90
C GLU A 49 -6.67 4.42 12.54
N LEU A 50 -5.64 3.56 12.51
CA LEU A 50 -5.19 2.90 11.29
C LEU A 50 -6.29 2.02 10.69
N ALA A 51 -6.97 1.23 11.52
CA ALA A 51 -8.07 0.38 11.07
C ALA A 51 -9.22 1.20 10.47
N GLU A 52 -9.59 2.30 11.10
CA GLU A 52 -10.64 3.21 10.60
C GLU A 52 -10.27 3.85 9.26
N LEU A 53 -9.04 4.38 9.12
CA LEU A 53 -8.56 4.97 7.87
C LEU A 53 -8.57 3.95 6.73
N VAL A 54 -8.08 2.74 7.00
CA VAL A 54 -8.04 1.64 6.02
C VAL A 54 -9.46 1.17 5.66
N GLN A 55 -10.37 1.11 6.62
CA GLN A 55 -11.77 0.78 6.37
C GLN A 55 -12.49 1.88 5.58
N GLN A 56 -12.28 3.14 5.91
CA GLN A 56 -12.84 4.28 5.15
C GLN A 56 -12.33 4.31 3.70
N SER A 57 -11.08 3.90 3.45
CA SER A 57 -10.55 3.72 2.10
C SER A 57 -11.27 2.64 1.30
N SER A 58 -12.01 1.75 1.99
CA SER A 58 -12.86 0.72 1.39
C SER A 58 -14.31 1.13 1.27
N ALA A 59 -14.68 2.34 1.68
CA ALA A 59 -16.07 2.81 1.63
C ALA A 59 -16.59 2.88 0.19
N GLU A 60 -17.90 2.87 0.07
CA GLU A 60 -18.61 2.91 -1.20
C GLU A 60 -18.17 4.12 -2.03
N GLY A 61 -17.70 3.87 -3.25
CA GLY A 61 -17.15 4.91 -4.13
C GLY A 61 -15.63 5.10 -4.07
N SER A 62 -14.93 4.51 -3.08
CA SER A 62 -13.47 4.50 -3.07
C SER A 62 -12.92 3.39 -3.98
N ALA A 63 -12.15 3.79 -5.00
CA ALA A 63 -11.48 2.86 -5.90
C ALA A 63 -10.11 2.41 -5.38
N VAL A 64 -9.76 2.75 -4.14
CA VAL A 64 -8.40 2.65 -3.61
C VAL A 64 -8.18 1.33 -2.87
N ARG A 65 -7.07 0.67 -3.17
CA ARG A 65 -6.55 -0.51 -2.47
C ARG A 65 -5.37 -0.09 -1.62
N VAL A 66 -5.34 -0.55 -0.38
CA VAL A 66 -4.29 -0.23 0.59
C VAL A 66 -3.67 -1.51 1.10
N PHE A 67 -2.36 -1.56 1.18
CA PHE A 67 -1.60 -2.64 1.79
C PHE A 67 -0.33 -2.10 2.44
N TRP A 68 0.17 -2.82 3.44
CA TRP A 68 1.54 -2.62 3.92
C TRP A 68 2.21 -3.94 4.19
N LYS A 69 3.52 -3.94 4.01
CA LYS A 69 4.39 -5.09 4.22
C LYS A 69 5.51 -4.70 5.17
N ILE A 70 5.84 -5.58 6.10
CA ILE A 70 6.84 -5.32 7.15
C ILE A 70 7.87 -6.45 7.19
N GLY A 71 9.05 -6.08 7.67
CA GLY A 71 10.17 -6.99 7.91
C GLY A 71 10.91 -7.41 6.65
N PRO A 72 12.00 -8.17 6.81
CA PRO A 72 12.93 -8.50 5.72
C PRO A 72 12.32 -9.42 4.66
N LYS A 73 11.23 -10.11 4.99
CA LYS A 73 10.49 -10.95 4.04
C LYS A 73 9.37 -10.20 3.31
N PHE A 74 9.10 -8.95 3.68
CA PHE A 74 7.96 -8.18 3.19
C PHE A 74 6.64 -8.94 3.34
N GLU A 75 6.38 -9.41 4.55
CA GLU A 75 5.12 -10.06 4.90
C GLU A 75 4.01 -9.02 5.00
N PHE A 76 2.83 -9.31 4.46
CA PHE A 76 1.67 -8.43 4.61
C PHE A 76 1.35 -8.23 6.09
N GLY A 77 1.45 -6.99 6.55
CA GLY A 77 1.05 -6.57 7.90
C GLY A 77 -0.42 -6.19 7.96
N GLY A 78 -1.01 -5.85 6.81
CA GLY A 78 -2.43 -5.58 6.66
C GLY A 78 -2.78 -5.05 5.29
N VAL A 79 -4.06 -5.15 4.97
CA VAL A 79 -4.65 -4.73 3.70
C VAL A 79 -6.08 -4.25 3.92
N ASN A 80 -6.63 -3.45 2.99
CA ASN A 80 -8.06 -3.16 3.01
C ASN A 80 -8.88 -4.23 2.28
N ARG A 81 -10.21 -4.14 2.40
CA ARG A 81 -11.13 -5.13 1.83
C ARG A 81 -11.00 -5.24 0.31
N GLN A 82 -10.85 -4.13 -0.42
CA GLN A 82 -10.72 -4.14 -1.88
C GLN A 82 -9.45 -4.88 -2.31
N PHE A 83 -8.33 -4.67 -1.61
CA PHE A 83 -7.11 -5.42 -1.86
C PHE A 83 -7.30 -6.92 -1.65
N ALA A 84 -7.97 -7.31 -0.55
CA ALA A 84 -8.25 -8.71 -0.26
C ALA A 84 -9.09 -9.36 -1.37
N MET A 85 -10.11 -8.67 -1.85
CA MET A 85 -10.95 -9.14 -2.96
C MET A 85 -10.15 -9.32 -4.26
N ASP A 86 -9.28 -8.36 -4.60
CA ASP A 86 -8.38 -8.46 -5.76
C ASP A 86 -7.40 -9.66 -5.62
N ALA A 87 -7.07 -10.05 -4.40
CA ALA A 87 -6.26 -11.22 -4.07
C ALA A 87 -7.06 -12.55 -4.06
N GLY A 88 -8.39 -12.49 -4.17
CA GLY A 88 -9.27 -13.66 -4.11
C GLY A 88 -9.64 -14.11 -2.69
N PHE A 89 -9.46 -13.24 -1.68
CA PHE A 89 -9.79 -13.52 -0.29
C PHE A 89 -11.02 -12.71 0.18
N ALA A 90 -11.88 -13.34 0.97
CA ALA A 90 -13.05 -12.68 1.54
C ALA A 90 -12.70 -11.79 2.74
N ASN A 91 -11.67 -12.18 3.51
CA ASN A 91 -11.27 -11.51 4.74
C ASN A 91 -9.83 -10.98 4.62
N PRO A 92 -9.59 -9.68 4.82
CA PRO A 92 -8.25 -9.09 4.86
C PRO A 92 -7.26 -9.78 5.80
N ALA A 93 -7.74 -10.33 6.92
CA ALA A 93 -6.89 -11.00 7.91
C ALA A 93 -6.20 -12.28 7.36
N GLU A 94 -6.76 -12.90 6.32
CA GLU A 94 -6.18 -14.09 5.71
C GLU A 94 -4.87 -13.81 4.94
N LEU A 95 -4.64 -12.54 4.58
CA LEU A 95 -3.41 -12.09 3.92
C LEU A 95 -2.27 -11.77 4.90
N VAL A 96 -2.59 -11.52 6.16
CA VAL A 96 -1.57 -11.16 7.17
C VAL A 96 -0.57 -12.30 7.34
N GLY A 97 0.71 -11.98 7.23
CA GLY A 97 1.82 -12.93 7.30
C GLY A 97 2.17 -13.61 5.97
N LEU A 98 1.36 -13.47 4.92
CA LEU A 98 1.72 -13.95 3.58
C LEU A 98 2.74 -13.00 2.93
N THR A 99 3.42 -13.51 1.89
CA THR A 99 4.24 -12.70 0.98
C THR A 99 3.69 -12.80 -0.43
N ASP A 100 4.15 -11.94 -1.35
CA ASP A 100 3.75 -12.03 -2.78
C ASP A 100 4.03 -13.39 -3.41
N PHE A 101 4.93 -14.18 -2.82
CA PHE A 101 5.27 -15.52 -3.31
C PHE A 101 4.29 -16.61 -2.88
N ASP A 102 3.28 -16.30 -2.07
CA ASP A 102 2.29 -17.29 -1.65
C ASP A 102 1.55 -17.87 -2.88
N PRO A 103 1.43 -19.22 -2.99
CA PRO A 103 0.84 -19.86 -4.16
C PRO A 103 -0.63 -19.54 -4.38
N ARG A 104 -1.33 -19.04 -3.39
CA ARG A 104 -2.74 -18.65 -3.46
C ARG A 104 -2.94 -17.29 -4.15
N LEU A 105 -1.89 -16.45 -4.22
CA LEU A 105 -1.99 -15.11 -4.80
C LEU A 105 -1.99 -15.15 -6.33
N PRO A 106 -2.95 -14.51 -7.01
CA PRO A 106 -3.06 -14.51 -8.47
C PRO A 106 -1.86 -13.88 -9.17
N TRP A 107 -1.20 -12.92 -8.51
CA TRP A 107 -0.03 -12.22 -9.04
C TRP A 107 1.32 -12.88 -8.66
N ARG A 108 1.33 -14.07 -8.05
CA ARG A 108 2.57 -14.80 -7.73
C ARG A 108 3.60 -14.84 -8.86
N PRO A 109 3.22 -14.98 -10.14
CA PRO A 109 4.18 -14.94 -11.25
C PRO A 109 4.96 -13.62 -11.37
N GLN A 110 4.44 -12.53 -10.78
CA GLN A 110 5.04 -11.20 -10.75
C GLN A 110 5.72 -10.89 -9.40
N ALA A 111 5.71 -11.81 -8.45
CA ALA A 111 6.19 -11.61 -7.08
C ALA A 111 7.62 -11.09 -7.01
N ALA A 112 8.51 -11.60 -7.86
CA ALA A 112 9.91 -11.16 -7.91
C ALA A 112 10.04 -9.67 -8.31
N LYS A 113 9.21 -9.22 -9.26
CA LYS A 113 9.15 -7.80 -9.65
C LYS A 113 8.66 -6.93 -8.49
N TYR A 114 7.57 -7.34 -7.84
CA TYR A 114 7.02 -6.59 -6.72
C TYR A 114 8.00 -6.50 -5.55
N ARG A 115 8.72 -7.61 -5.27
CA ARG A 115 9.78 -7.63 -4.26
C ARG A 115 10.90 -6.65 -4.60
N ALA A 116 11.39 -6.64 -5.84
CA ALA A 116 12.44 -5.72 -6.26
C ALA A 116 12.02 -4.24 -6.16
N ASP A 117 10.76 -3.93 -6.52
CA ASP A 117 10.20 -2.60 -6.37
C ASP A 117 10.10 -2.17 -4.89
N ASP A 118 9.68 -3.08 -4.01
CA ASP A 118 9.57 -2.83 -2.57
C ASP A 118 10.96 -2.62 -1.94
N GLU A 119 11.94 -3.45 -2.29
CA GLU A 119 13.34 -3.31 -1.87
C GLU A 119 13.95 -1.97 -2.31
N ALA A 120 13.66 -1.53 -3.53
CA ALA A 120 14.14 -0.25 -4.04
C ALA A 120 13.54 0.94 -3.26
N VAL A 121 12.25 0.88 -2.89
CA VAL A 121 11.60 1.90 -2.05
C VAL A 121 12.22 1.95 -0.66
N VAL A 122 12.45 0.79 -0.04
CA VAL A 122 13.08 0.69 1.29
C VAL A 122 14.52 1.20 1.25
N ALA A 123 15.31 0.78 0.26
CA ALA A 123 16.72 1.17 0.12
C ALA A 123 16.89 2.69 -0.14
N SER A 124 16.05 3.27 -1.00
CA SER A 124 16.11 4.70 -1.30
C SER A 124 15.50 5.57 -0.21
N LYS A 125 14.66 5.00 0.68
CA LYS A 125 13.85 5.71 1.66
C LYS A 125 12.95 6.80 1.03
N THR A 126 12.62 6.65 -0.24
CA THR A 126 11.89 7.64 -1.04
C THR A 126 10.60 7.02 -1.59
N ALA A 127 9.51 7.78 -1.54
CA ALA A 127 8.25 7.35 -2.13
C ALA A 127 8.33 7.32 -3.66
N ARG A 128 7.74 6.30 -4.27
CA ARG A 128 7.56 6.17 -5.71
C ARG A 128 6.07 6.35 -6.03
N LEU A 129 5.76 7.32 -6.87
CA LEU A 129 4.38 7.71 -7.19
C LEU A 129 4.06 7.44 -8.66
N GLY A 130 2.79 7.12 -8.93
CA GLY A 130 2.26 7.04 -10.29
C GLY A 130 2.83 5.90 -11.13
N ILE A 131 3.19 4.78 -10.53
CA ILE A 131 3.67 3.58 -11.23
C ILE A 131 2.48 2.96 -11.96
N ILE A 132 2.56 2.84 -13.28
CA ILE A 132 1.54 2.19 -14.10
C ILE A 132 1.98 0.76 -14.37
N GLU A 133 1.18 -0.21 -13.95
CA GLU A 133 1.49 -1.62 -14.15
C GLU A 133 0.22 -2.47 -14.39
N ARG A 134 0.44 -3.69 -14.85
CA ARG A 134 -0.62 -4.69 -15.01
C ARG A 134 -0.62 -5.63 -13.83
N GLN A 135 -1.80 -5.92 -13.32
CA GLN A 135 -2.01 -6.88 -12.24
C GLN A 135 -2.94 -7.99 -12.70
N LYS A 136 -2.62 -9.22 -12.34
CA LYS A 136 -3.49 -10.38 -12.57
C LYS A 136 -4.43 -10.53 -11.39
N GLY A 137 -5.72 -10.63 -11.66
CA GLY A 137 -6.75 -10.89 -10.67
C GLY A 137 -7.07 -12.39 -10.50
N PRO A 138 -7.98 -12.73 -9.56
CA PRO A 138 -8.23 -14.10 -9.11
C PRO A 138 -8.84 -14.99 -10.21
N THR A 139 -9.59 -14.44 -11.16
CA THR A 139 -10.16 -15.20 -12.30
C THR A 139 -9.24 -15.21 -13.52
N GLY A 140 -8.03 -14.64 -13.39
CA GLY A 140 -7.03 -14.57 -14.46
C GLY A 140 -7.12 -13.32 -15.32
N GLU A 141 -8.06 -12.43 -15.05
CA GLU A 141 -8.19 -11.13 -15.69
C GLU A 141 -6.95 -10.26 -15.46
N ILE A 142 -6.64 -9.42 -16.43
CA ILE A 142 -5.56 -8.44 -16.34
C ILE A 142 -6.17 -7.06 -16.21
N THR A 143 -5.90 -6.42 -15.09
CA THR A 143 -6.27 -5.02 -14.84
C THR A 143 -5.05 -4.11 -14.92
N TRP A 144 -5.28 -2.85 -15.27
CA TRP A 144 -4.27 -1.82 -15.17
C TRP A 144 -4.45 -1.07 -13.84
N VAL A 145 -3.35 -0.83 -13.17
CA VAL A 145 -3.35 -0.14 -11.88
C VAL A 145 -2.35 1.03 -11.88
N ARG A 146 -2.70 2.08 -11.16
CA ARG A 146 -1.80 3.16 -10.79
C ARG A 146 -1.41 2.97 -9.33
N VAL A 147 -0.14 2.72 -9.07
CA VAL A 147 0.40 2.40 -7.75
C VAL A 147 1.26 3.56 -7.24
N ALA A 148 1.16 3.82 -5.95
CA ALA A 148 2.10 4.62 -5.20
C ALA A 148 2.61 3.81 -4.01
N LYS A 149 3.92 3.89 -3.72
CA LYS A 149 4.57 3.19 -2.61
C LYS A 149 5.40 4.16 -1.78
N ALA A 150 5.35 4.05 -0.47
CA ALA A 150 6.18 4.81 0.46
C ALA A 150 6.90 3.88 1.43
N PRO A 151 8.13 4.18 1.82
CA PRO A 151 8.81 3.44 2.88
C PRO A 151 8.13 3.71 4.23
N ILE A 152 8.01 2.67 5.04
CA ILE A 152 7.61 2.76 6.43
C ILE A 152 8.90 3.05 7.23
N LEU A 153 9.01 4.27 7.76
CA LEU A 153 10.21 4.74 8.43
C LEU A 153 9.94 4.95 9.93
N HIS A 154 10.73 4.31 10.77
CA HIS A 154 10.79 4.61 12.20
C HIS A 154 11.40 6.01 12.45
N ALA A 155 11.23 6.54 13.65
CA ALA A 155 11.74 7.86 14.03
C ALA A 155 13.27 7.97 13.93
N ASN A 156 14.00 6.86 14.10
CA ASN A 156 15.46 6.79 13.91
C ASN A 156 15.89 6.75 12.43
N GLY A 157 14.94 6.75 11.49
CA GLY A 157 15.18 6.71 10.06
C GLY A 157 15.36 5.30 9.48
N ASP A 158 15.18 4.24 10.26
CA ASP A 158 15.21 2.87 9.74
C ASP A 158 13.97 2.56 8.92
N ALA A 159 14.17 2.02 7.73
CA ALA A 159 13.08 1.55 6.89
C ALA A 159 12.73 0.11 7.26
N VAL A 160 11.52 -0.11 7.78
CA VAL A 160 11.06 -1.42 8.28
C VAL A 160 10.08 -2.11 7.34
N GLY A 161 9.71 -1.45 6.25
CA GLY A 161 8.78 -2.02 5.29
C GLY A 161 8.30 -0.99 4.26
N VAL A 162 7.24 -1.33 3.56
CA VAL A 162 6.62 -0.51 2.52
C VAL A 162 5.11 -0.47 2.71
N LEU A 163 4.52 0.71 2.51
CA LEU A 163 3.08 0.88 2.35
C LEU A 163 2.79 1.23 0.90
N GLY A 164 1.79 0.58 0.32
CA GLY A 164 1.32 0.84 -1.03
C GLY A 164 -0.16 1.18 -1.07
N ILE A 165 -0.50 2.08 -1.98
CA ILE A 165 -1.87 2.40 -2.34
C ILE A 165 -1.98 2.30 -3.86
N TYR A 166 -3.05 1.66 -4.36
CA TYR A 166 -3.31 1.66 -5.79
C TYR A 166 -4.79 1.79 -6.12
N GLU A 167 -5.07 2.21 -7.33
CA GLU A 167 -6.39 2.22 -7.93
C GLU A 167 -6.38 1.49 -9.27
N VAL A 168 -7.50 0.91 -9.64
CA VAL A 168 -7.72 0.33 -10.96
C VAL A 168 -8.01 1.44 -11.94
N LEU A 169 -7.35 1.42 -13.08
CA LEU A 169 -7.51 2.39 -14.16
C LEU A 169 -8.40 1.87 -15.28
N ASP A 170 -9.13 2.78 -15.91
CA ASP A 170 -9.72 2.51 -17.20
C ASP A 170 -8.63 2.11 -18.21
N PRO A 171 -8.84 1.04 -19.03
CA PRO A 171 -7.82 0.55 -19.94
C PRO A 171 -7.33 1.57 -20.98
N ALA A 172 -8.17 2.51 -21.41
CA ALA A 172 -7.78 3.54 -22.37
C ALA A 172 -6.86 4.58 -21.71
N ILE A 173 -7.19 5.00 -20.48
CA ILE A 173 -6.37 5.90 -19.68
C ILE A 173 -5.03 5.23 -19.36
N ALA A 174 -5.06 3.97 -18.94
CA ALA A 174 -3.87 3.23 -18.57
C ALA A 174 -2.86 3.11 -19.72
N ARG A 175 -3.32 2.80 -20.94
CA ARG A 175 -2.44 2.69 -22.12
C ARG A 175 -1.72 4.00 -22.39
N LYS A 176 -2.45 5.14 -22.31
CA LYS A 176 -1.86 6.47 -22.50
C LYS A 176 -0.76 6.75 -21.47
N LEU A 177 -1.05 6.53 -20.19
CA LEU A 177 -0.11 6.75 -19.09
C LEU A 177 1.11 5.82 -19.18
N ALA A 178 0.92 4.54 -19.54
CA ALA A 178 2.01 3.58 -19.70
C ALA A 178 2.99 4.00 -20.82
N VAL A 179 2.47 4.51 -21.94
CA VAL A 179 3.31 5.05 -23.02
C VAL A 179 4.10 6.28 -22.56
N GLU A 180 3.49 7.17 -21.78
CA GLU A 180 4.18 8.34 -21.22
C GLU A 180 5.25 7.93 -20.20
N GLN A 181 4.99 6.91 -19.37
CA GLN A 181 5.95 6.38 -18.42
C GLN A 181 7.20 5.79 -19.11
N MET A 182 7.01 5.05 -20.21
CA MET A 182 8.13 4.49 -20.99
C MET A 182 9.02 5.54 -21.65
N LYS A 183 8.52 6.76 -21.85
CA LYS A 183 9.28 7.87 -22.41
C LYS A 183 10.13 8.63 -21.38
N ARG A 184 9.89 8.40 -20.09
CA ARG A 184 10.69 9.02 -19.01
C ARG A 184 11.98 8.24 -18.83
N PRO A 185 13.12 8.93 -18.68
CA PRO A 185 14.38 8.24 -18.35
C PRO A 185 14.21 7.51 -17.01
N PRO A 186 14.90 6.37 -16.83
CA PRO A 186 14.93 5.71 -15.53
C PRO A 186 15.52 6.66 -14.47
N VAL A 187 14.83 6.78 -13.35
CA VAL A 187 15.28 7.57 -12.19
C VAL A 187 16.29 6.76 -11.40
#